data_21a433e52cad544a2da8f8c4dcc11b16
#
_entry.id   21a433e52cad544a2da8f8c4dcc11b16
#
_cell.length_a   1.000
_cell.length_b   1.000
_cell.length_c   1.000
_cell.angle_alpha   90.00
_cell.angle_beta   90.00
_cell.angle_gamma   90.00
#
_symmetry.space_group_name_H-M   'P 1'
#
loop_
_entity.id
_entity.type
_entity.pdbx_description
1 polymer ?
#
loop_
_entity_poly.entity_id
_entity_poly.type
_entity_poly.pdbx_seq_one_letter_code
_entity_poly.pdbx_strand_id
1 'polypeptide(L)'
;MTVAGEQGETEYGSGPEVIVQIADDVPPEHRDAIRASVQTMARRSAEASTRAVEESTAQTKLMTAMAGPLHKLIEADNDASDALAASNPSPEDYRPDTPMQEPAWPTVNLVEGKLPATELDFVASQVFGAPWHYQWQWHNGQPPTISSQDRTNGQIRMAVHADQNHNWSDVHGGFGVALRTDRVQAVAGRSLRRTDHTYFVHGGALGGNATVEGGMEMTALEDGRLVSAAQDKRFRRRLSNGERETLGFQGWTTGEGIEVNWVMLPGRTYTFNVGAWVFGEAHGGVGTASIAQAQLNGLVIALTAQFTD
;
A
#
# COMPACT_ATOMS: atom_id res chain seq x y z
N MET A 1 -21.26 -23.31 21.51
CA MET A 1 -20.00 -23.87 20.99
C MET A 1 -19.18 -22.66 20.52
N THR A 2 -18.27 -22.19 21.37
CA THR A 2 -17.49 -20.98 21.14
C THR A 2 -16.24 -21.39 20.38
N VAL A 3 -16.07 -20.96 19.14
CA VAL A 3 -14.85 -21.16 18.38
C VAL A 3 -13.82 -20.19 18.93
N ALA A 4 -12.78 -20.73 19.56
CA ALA A 4 -11.62 -19.96 20.00
C ALA A 4 -10.86 -19.48 18.75
N GLY A 5 -10.76 -18.16 18.59
CA GLY A 5 -9.91 -17.55 17.57
C GLY A 5 -8.44 -17.82 17.90
N GLU A 6 -7.70 -18.36 16.93
CA GLU A 6 -6.25 -18.47 17.02
C GLU A 6 -5.65 -17.06 17.14
N GLN A 7 -4.96 -16.84 18.25
CA GLN A 7 -4.14 -15.65 18.47
C GLN A 7 -2.91 -15.75 17.55
N GLY A 8 -2.80 -14.87 16.57
CA GLY A 8 -1.58 -14.73 15.78
C GLY A 8 -0.42 -14.37 16.70
N GLU A 9 0.68 -15.13 16.60
CA GLU A 9 1.92 -14.82 17.30
C GLU A 9 2.47 -13.47 16.79
N THR A 10 2.51 -12.49 17.67
CA THR A 10 3.11 -11.17 17.42
C THR A 10 4.57 -11.22 17.86
N GLU A 11 5.50 -11.29 16.91
CA GLU A 11 6.93 -11.13 17.20
C GLU A 11 7.28 -9.62 17.32
N TYR A 12 7.57 -9.17 18.53
CA TYR A 12 8.10 -7.82 18.80
C TYR A 12 9.61 -7.77 18.51
N GLY A 13 9.97 -7.44 17.27
CA GLY A 13 11.33 -7.05 16.88
C GLY A 13 11.38 -5.55 16.58
N SER A 14 12.58 -4.94 16.52
CA SER A 14 12.81 -3.50 16.23
C SER A 14 12.48 -3.09 14.77
N GLY A 15 11.54 -3.75 14.11
CA GLY A 15 11.06 -3.53 12.76
C GLY A 15 9.54 -3.30 12.72
N PRO A 16 8.95 -3.12 11.53
CA PRO A 16 7.51 -2.98 11.38
C PRO A 16 6.77 -4.19 11.96
N GLU A 17 5.64 -3.95 12.61
CA GLU A 17 4.76 -5.02 13.07
C GLU A 17 4.21 -5.76 11.84
N VAL A 18 4.58 -7.03 11.70
CA VAL A 18 4.22 -7.87 10.54
C VAL A 18 3.21 -8.92 10.98
N ILE A 19 2.05 -8.93 10.34
CA ILE A 19 1.01 -9.94 10.56
C ILE A 19 0.94 -10.84 9.33
N VAL A 20 1.05 -12.16 9.55
CA VAL A 20 0.93 -13.18 8.49
C VAL A 20 -0.05 -14.25 8.95
N GLN A 21 -1.10 -14.46 8.17
CA GLN A 21 -2.05 -15.56 8.39
C GLN A 21 -1.92 -16.57 7.26
N ILE A 22 -1.51 -17.79 7.60
CA ILE A 22 -1.27 -18.86 6.64
C ILE A 22 -2.40 -19.89 6.76
N ALA A 23 -2.95 -20.33 5.63
CA ALA A 23 -3.99 -21.34 5.61
C ALA A 23 -3.49 -22.68 6.14
N ASP A 24 -4.36 -23.47 6.77
CA ASP A 24 -3.98 -24.73 7.43
C ASP A 24 -3.52 -25.81 6.45
N ASP A 25 -4.03 -25.78 5.22
CA ASP A 25 -3.68 -26.68 4.12
C ASP A 25 -2.33 -26.38 3.47
N VAL A 26 -1.67 -25.26 3.83
CA VAL A 26 -0.31 -24.95 3.35
C VAL A 26 0.70 -25.88 4.02
N PRO A 27 1.51 -26.62 3.23
CA PRO A 27 2.51 -27.54 3.77
C PRO A 27 3.49 -26.83 4.71
N PRO A 28 3.87 -27.50 5.84
CA PRO A 28 4.77 -26.90 6.85
C PRO A 28 6.08 -26.37 6.26
N GLU A 29 6.65 -27.06 5.28
CA GLU A 29 7.90 -26.69 4.61
C GLU A 29 7.84 -25.37 3.84
N HIS A 30 6.63 -24.82 3.55
CA HIS A 30 6.46 -23.53 2.91
C HIS A 30 6.28 -22.38 3.92
N ARG A 31 5.87 -22.70 5.16
CA ARG A 31 5.47 -21.66 6.13
C ARG A 31 6.62 -20.75 6.53
N ASP A 32 7.82 -21.28 6.71
CA ASP A 32 9.00 -20.48 7.04
C ASP A 32 9.44 -19.59 5.87
N ALA A 33 9.38 -20.09 4.64
CA ALA A 33 9.66 -19.29 3.45
C ALA A 33 8.64 -18.16 3.28
N ILE A 34 7.35 -18.40 3.59
CA ILE A 34 6.31 -17.39 3.57
C ILE A 34 6.63 -16.28 4.59
N ARG A 35 6.89 -16.63 5.86
CA ARG A 35 7.23 -15.66 6.91
C ARG A 35 8.47 -14.84 6.55
N ALA A 36 9.55 -15.50 6.12
CA ALA A 36 10.77 -14.83 5.70
C ALA A 36 10.55 -13.87 4.51
N SER A 37 9.69 -14.24 3.58
CA SER A 37 9.33 -13.40 2.44
C SER A 37 8.60 -12.14 2.87
N VAL A 38 7.58 -12.25 3.72
CA VAL A 38 6.81 -11.10 4.21
C VAL A 38 7.70 -10.18 5.06
N GLN A 39 8.54 -10.72 5.94
CA GLN A 39 9.52 -9.93 6.70
C GLN A 39 10.50 -9.17 5.79
N THR A 40 10.95 -9.81 4.69
CA THR A 40 11.83 -9.13 3.72
C THR A 40 11.12 -7.99 3.02
N MET A 41 9.85 -8.17 2.59
CA MET A 41 9.06 -7.10 2.00
C MET A 41 8.85 -5.94 2.98
N ALA A 42 8.44 -6.23 4.22
CA ALA A 42 8.19 -5.24 5.25
C ALA A 42 9.45 -4.41 5.59
N ARG A 43 10.60 -5.06 5.76
CA ARG A 43 11.86 -4.36 6.01
C ARG A 43 12.25 -3.43 4.86
N ARG A 44 12.12 -3.88 3.60
CA ARG A 44 12.42 -3.05 2.42
C ARG A 44 11.49 -1.85 2.30
N SER A 45 10.20 -2.04 2.59
CA SER A 45 9.22 -0.96 2.67
C SER A 45 9.61 0.05 3.76
N ALA A 46 9.93 -0.41 4.97
CA ALA A 46 10.33 0.47 6.08
C ALA A 46 11.57 1.30 5.73
N GLU A 47 12.60 0.69 5.11
CA GLU A 47 13.81 1.40 4.68
C GLU A 47 13.51 2.48 3.62
N ALA A 48 12.59 2.19 2.68
CA ALA A 48 12.21 3.13 1.63
C ALA A 48 11.37 4.29 2.18
N SER A 49 10.35 4.00 2.99
CA SER A 49 9.47 5.01 3.59
C SER A 49 10.23 5.93 4.54
N THR A 50 11.09 5.38 5.42
CA THR A 50 11.91 6.17 6.33
C THR A 50 12.79 7.15 5.56
N ARG A 51 13.47 6.69 4.51
CA ARG A 51 14.32 7.57 3.69
C ARG A 51 13.51 8.68 3.02
N ALA A 52 12.34 8.36 2.45
CA ALA A 52 11.48 9.35 1.81
C ALA A 52 11.01 10.43 2.82
N VAL A 53 10.64 10.01 4.03
CA VAL A 53 10.21 10.91 5.11
C VAL A 53 11.37 11.79 5.61
N GLU A 54 12.58 11.24 5.77
CA GLU A 54 13.76 12.01 6.16
C GLU A 54 14.09 13.11 5.13
N GLU A 55 14.06 12.78 3.84
CA GLU A 55 14.27 13.75 2.75
C GLU A 55 13.19 14.84 2.75
N SER A 56 11.92 14.47 2.89
CA SER A 56 10.79 15.42 2.95
C SER A 56 10.88 16.32 4.19
N THR A 57 11.20 15.76 5.34
CA THR A 57 11.40 16.50 6.59
C THR A 57 12.52 17.54 6.45
N ALA A 58 13.65 17.16 5.87
CA ALA A 58 14.77 18.08 5.63
C ALA A 58 14.37 19.25 4.71
N GLN A 59 13.64 18.93 3.63
CA GLN A 59 13.12 19.95 2.71
C GLN A 59 12.15 20.89 3.41
N THR A 60 11.21 20.37 4.21
CA THR A 60 10.25 21.18 4.98
C THR A 60 10.94 22.11 5.95
N LYS A 61 11.93 21.63 6.71
CA LYS A 61 12.71 22.47 7.62
C LYS A 61 13.35 23.66 6.91
N LEU A 62 13.91 23.44 5.72
CA LEU A 62 14.50 24.51 4.91
C LEU A 62 13.43 25.52 4.48
N MET A 63 12.32 25.05 3.94
CA MET A 63 11.23 25.93 3.47
C MET A 63 10.61 26.75 4.61
N THR A 64 10.39 26.13 5.77
CA THR A 64 9.89 26.79 6.98
C THR A 64 10.86 27.86 7.49
N ALA A 65 12.17 27.58 7.49
CA ALA A 65 13.19 28.57 7.86
C ALA A 65 13.19 29.78 6.91
N MET A 66 13.01 29.55 5.61
CA MET A 66 12.89 30.62 4.62
C MET A 66 11.58 31.45 4.77
N ALA A 67 10.49 30.80 5.18
CA ALA A 67 9.18 31.42 5.37
C ALA A 67 9.07 32.20 6.70
N GLY A 68 9.91 31.90 7.70
CA GLY A 68 9.83 32.50 9.03
C GLY A 68 9.83 34.04 9.09
N PRO A 69 10.66 34.76 8.32
CA PRO A 69 10.59 36.22 8.26
C PRO A 69 9.27 36.76 7.72
N LEU A 70 8.69 36.11 6.71
CA LEU A 70 7.40 36.47 6.14
C LEU A 70 6.27 36.25 7.14
N HIS A 71 6.29 35.17 7.90
CA HIS A 71 5.30 34.90 8.94
C HIS A 71 5.24 36.03 9.99
N LYS A 72 6.39 36.51 10.45
CA LYS A 72 6.45 37.63 11.40
C LYS A 72 5.82 38.93 10.86
N LEU A 73 5.91 39.16 9.55
CA LEU A 73 5.24 40.30 8.92
C LEU A 73 3.72 40.10 8.86
N ILE A 74 3.28 38.88 8.59
CA ILE A 74 1.86 38.50 8.57
C ILE A 74 1.25 38.61 9.97
N GLU A 75 1.94 38.12 11.02
CA GLU A 75 1.48 38.23 12.41
C GLU A 75 1.33 39.70 12.89
N ALA A 76 2.07 40.63 12.31
CA ALA A 76 1.96 42.06 12.60
C ALA A 76 0.76 42.72 11.90
N ASP A 77 0.09 42.06 10.98
CA ASP A 77 -1.06 42.52 10.22
C ASP A 77 -2.28 41.61 10.50
N ASN A 78 -3.30 42.14 11.16
CA ASN A 78 -4.46 41.36 11.58
C ASN A 78 -5.22 40.75 10.39
N ASP A 79 -5.42 41.52 9.31
CA ASP A 79 -6.15 41.05 8.13
C ASP A 79 -5.38 39.91 7.43
N ALA A 80 -4.06 40.02 7.34
CA ALA A 80 -3.20 38.97 6.78
C ALA A 80 -3.15 37.73 7.68
N SER A 81 -3.14 37.90 9.00
CA SER A 81 -3.18 36.82 9.99
C SER A 81 -4.51 36.04 9.92
N ASP A 82 -5.63 36.75 9.83
CA ASP A 82 -6.96 36.15 9.67
C ASP A 82 -7.08 35.39 8.33
N ALA A 83 -6.55 35.96 7.24
CA ALA A 83 -6.51 35.30 5.96
C ALA A 83 -5.65 34.02 5.98
N LEU A 84 -4.52 34.03 6.66
CA LEU A 84 -3.67 32.85 6.85
C LEU A 84 -4.40 31.78 7.67
N ALA A 85 -5.06 32.15 8.76
CA ALA A 85 -5.84 31.23 9.59
C ALA A 85 -7.01 30.60 8.79
N ALA A 86 -7.69 31.39 7.96
CA ALA A 86 -8.78 30.93 7.09
C ALA A 86 -8.29 29.97 5.95
N SER A 87 -7.00 29.95 5.66
CA SER A 87 -6.43 29.01 4.70
C SER A 87 -6.29 27.58 5.24
N ASN A 88 -6.36 27.41 6.57
CA ASN A 88 -6.34 26.08 7.17
C ASN A 88 -7.64 25.32 6.87
N PRO A 89 -7.55 24.03 6.52
CA PRO A 89 -8.74 23.21 6.32
C PRO A 89 -9.51 23.06 7.63
N SER A 90 -10.83 23.14 7.55
CA SER A 90 -11.70 22.82 8.68
C SER A 90 -11.78 21.29 8.87
N PRO A 91 -12.09 20.79 10.07
CA PRO A 91 -12.36 19.36 10.26
C PRO A 91 -13.49 18.82 9.37
N GLU A 92 -14.37 19.69 8.88
CA GLU A 92 -15.45 19.34 7.95
C GLU A 92 -14.94 19.05 6.54
N ASP A 93 -13.79 19.64 6.15
CA ASP A 93 -13.21 19.48 4.81
C ASP A 93 -12.66 18.07 4.60
N TYR A 94 -12.15 17.40 5.64
CA TYR A 94 -11.50 16.10 5.52
C TYR A 94 -12.07 14.98 6.41
N ARG A 95 -12.91 15.29 7.39
CA ARG A 95 -13.63 14.34 8.28
C ARG A 95 -12.79 13.12 8.67
N PRO A 96 -11.75 13.28 9.51
CA PRO A 96 -10.86 12.17 9.88
C PRO A 96 -11.59 10.99 10.52
N ASP A 97 -12.70 11.27 11.20
CA ASP A 97 -13.50 10.29 11.95
C ASP A 97 -14.68 9.71 11.15
N THR A 98 -14.91 10.18 9.92
CA THR A 98 -15.96 9.58 9.09
C THR A 98 -15.46 8.23 8.59
N PRO A 99 -16.08 7.10 8.96
CA PRO A 99 -15.75 5.81 8.36
C PRO A 99 -15.83 6.00 6.85
N MET A 100 -14.69 5.84 6.17
CA MET A 100 -14.68 5.92 4.72
C MET A 100 -15.70 4.91 4.21
N GLN A 101 -16.59 5.36 3.35
CA GLN A 101 -17.74 4.60 2.90
C GLN A 101 -17.29 3.22 2.42
N GLU A 102 -17.92 2.18 2.92
CA GLU A 102 -17.62 0.84 2.46
C GLU A 102 -17.91 0.74 0.96
N PRO A 103 -16.93 0.35 0.12
CA PRO A 103 -17.15 0.30 -1.30
C PRO A 103 -18.19 -0.77 -1.62
N ALA A 104 -19.06 -0.51 -2.57
CA ALA A 104 -19.85 -1.58 -3.17
C ALA A 104 -18.90 -2.51 -3.92
N TRP A 105 -18.60 -3.67 -3.33
CA TRP A 105 -17.68 -4.64 -3.92
C TRP A 105 -18.21 -5.17 -5.25
N PRO A 106 -17.41 -5.18 -6.32
CA PRO A 106 -17.87 -5.72 -7.60
C PRO A 106 -18.09 -7.22 -7.49
N THR A 107 -19.22 -7.68 -7.96
CA THR A 107 -19.46 -9.12 -8.15
C THR A 107 -18.56 -9.60 -9.28
N VAL A 108 -17.65 -10.52 -9.00
CA VAL A 108 -16.80 -11.14 -9.99
C VAL A 108 -17.39 -12.49 -10.34
N ASN A 109 -18.04 -12.57 -11.50
CA ASN A 109 -18.28 -13.86 -12.13
C ASN A 109 -16.96 -14.26 -12.81
N LEU A 110 -16.23 -15.21 -12.24
CA LEU A 110 -15.14 -15.89 -12.91
C LEU A 110 -15.77 -16.69 -14.07
N VAL A 111 -16.12 -15.99 -15.15
CA VAL A 111 -16.29 -16.66 -16.43
C VAL A 111 -14.89 -17.15 -16.79
N GLU A 112 -14.75 -18.42 -17.17
CA GLU A 112 -13.52 -18.99 -17.71
C GLU A 112 -13.07 -18.19 -18.94
N GLY A 113 -12.56 -17.00 -18.69
CA GLY A 113 -12.00 -16.10 -19.68
C GLY A 113 -10.54 -16.48 -19.87
N LYS A 114 -10.20 -17.00 -21.04
CA LYS A 114 -8.82 -17.08 -21.49
C LYS A 114 -8.18 -15.70 -21.28
N LEU A 115 -7.25 -15.59 -20.35
CA LEU A 115 -6.36 -14.43 -20.28
C LEU A 115 -5.68 -14.31 -21.65
N PRO A 116 -5.54 -13.11 -22.23
CA PRO A 116 -4.91 -12.95 -23.53
C PRO A 116 -3.51 -13.58 -23.47
N ALA A 117 -3.31 -14.61 -24.27
CA ALA A 117 -2.01 -15.22 -24.47
C ALA A 117 -1.11 -14.16 -25.12
N THR A 118 -0.08 -13.72 -24.41
CA THR A 118 1.06 -13.07 -25.07
C THR A 118 1.84 -14.13 -25.82
N GLU A 119 2.43 -13.74 -26.95
CA GLU A 119 3.09 -14.60 -27.98
C GLU A 119 4.35 -15.37 -27.49
N LEU A 120 4.43 -15.75 -26.22
CA LEU A 120 5.46 -16.65 -25.73
C LEU A 120 4.88 -18.06 -25.65
N ASP A 121 5.58 -19.04 -26.17
CA ASP A 121 5.25 -20.47 -26.08
C ASP A 121 5.33 -20.93 -24.62
N PHE A 122 4.29 -20.68 -23.84
CA PHE A 122 4.18 -21.20 -22.49
C PHE A 122 3.75 -22.66 -22.51
N VAL A 123 4.55 -23.53 -21.91
CA VAL A 123 4.29 -24.98 -21.83
C VAL A 123 3.16 -25.28 -20.85
N ALA A 124 2.99 -24.44 -19.81
CA ALA A 124 1.94 -24.57 -18.82
C ALA A 124 1.60 -23.23 -18.19
N SER A 125 0.36 -23.09 -17.74
CA SER A 125 -0.07 -21.96 -16.91
C SER A 125 -0.84 -22.45 -15.68
N GLN A 126 -0.61 -21.80 -14.54
CA GLN A 126 -1.36 -22.01 -13.31
C GLN A 126 -2.09 -20.72 -12.92
N VAL A 127 -3.37 -20.85 -12.61
CA VAL A 127 -4.20 -19.74 -12.14
C VAL A 127 -4.55 -19.99 -10.68
N PHE A 128 -4.26 -19.00 -9.85
CA PHE A 128 -4.59 -19.01 -8.43
C PHE A 128 -5.64 -17.93 -8.17
N GLY A 129 -6.62 -18.26 -7.35
CA GLY A 129 -7.67 -17.35 -6.89
C GLY A 129 -7.94 -17.56 -5.41
N ALA A 130 -8.88 -16.78 -4.87
CA ALA A 130 -9.34 -16.98 -3.52
C ALA A 130 -9.99 -18.39 -3.33
N PRO A 131 -9.80 -19.04 -2.17
CA PRO A 131 -9.03 -18.61 -1.02
C PRO A 131 -7.51 -18.71 -1.25
N TRP A 132 -6.78 -17.66 -0.82
CA TRP A 132 -5.33 -17.59 -0.99
C TRP A 132 -4.58 -18.46 0.05
N HIS A 133 -3.35 -18.91 -0.26
CA HIS A 133 -2.54 -19.68 0.68
C HIS A 133 -2.24 -18.91 1.95
N TYR A 134 -2.04 -17.59 1.85
CA TYR A 134 -1.82 -16.72 3.00
C TYR A 134 -2.22 -15.28 2.69
N GLN A 135 -2.44 -14.50 3.77
CA GLN A 135 -2.54 -13.05 3.73
C GLN A 135 -1.49 -12.42 4.63
N TRP A 136 -1.13 -11.19 4.32
CA TRP A 136 -0.10 -10.48 5.03
C TRP A 136 -0.40 -8.99 5.12
N GLN A 137 0.07 -8.35 6.20
CA GLN A 137 0.03 -6.90 6.36
C GLN A 137 1.16 -6.41 7.26
N TRP A 138 1.54 -5.15 7.07
CA TRP A 138 2.37 -4.37 7.97
C TRP A 138 2.08 -2.89 7.79
N HIS A 139 2.56 -2.09 8.74
CA HIS A 139 2.61 -0.65 8.60
C HIS A 139 3.93 -0.08 9.14
N ASN A 140 4.28 1.11 8.65
CA ASN A 140 5.41 1.90 9.10
C ASN A 140 4.90 3.29 9.51
N GLY A 141 5.55 3.93 10.45
CA GLY A 141 5.10 5.22 10.99
C GLY A 141 3.89 5.07 11.91
N GLN A 142 2.93 5.97 11.78
CA GLN A 142 1.70 5.92 12.58
C GLN A 142 0.79 4.76 12.13
N PRO A 143 0.00 4.20 13.04
CA PRO A 143 -0.98 3.18 12.68
C PRO A 143 -1.92 3.68 11.57
N PRO A 144 -2.26 2.82 10.59
CA PRO A 144 -3.22 3.18 9.54
C PRO A 144 -4.63 3.36 10.11
N THR A 145 -5.43 4.18 9.45
CA THR A 145 -6.86 4.32 9.77
C THR A 145 -7.63 3.03 9.45
N ILE A 146 -7.27 2.37 8.35
CA ILE A 146 -7.81 1.08 7.94
C ILE A 146 -6.66 0.21 7.41
N SER A 147 -6.61 -1.04 7.89
CA SER A 147 -5.82 -2.11 7.30
C SER A 147 -6.61 -3.39 7.42
N SER A 148 -7.23 -3.81 6.33
CA SER A 148 -8.11 -4.98 6.29
C SER A 148 -7.97 -5.72 4.97
N GLN A 149 -7.82 -7.02 5.06
CA GLN A 149 -7.82 -7.93 3.92
C GLN A 149 -8.55 -9.21 4.26
N ASP A 150 -9.16 -9.81 3.25
CA ASP A 150 -9.87 -11.08 3.38
C ASP A 150 -9.36 -12.05 2.29
N ARG A 151 -8.56 -13.03 2.71
CA ARG A 151 -7.99 -14.06 1.83
C ARG A 151 -9.04 -14.95 1.18
N THR A 152 -10.26 -15.01 1.73
CA THR A 152 -11.31 -15.88 1.22
C THR A 152 -12.01 -15.32 -0.02
N ASN A 153 -11.92 -14.01 -0.24
CA ASN A 153 -12.56 -13.32 -1.35
C ASN A 153 -11.65 -12.34 -2.12
N GLY A 154 -10.41 -12.15 -1.66
CA GLY A 154 -9.43 -11.28 -2.33
C GLY A 154 -9.60 -9.78 -2.10
N GLN A 155 -10.40 -9.37 -1.11
CA GLN A 155 -10.67 -7.97 -0.80
C GLN A 155 -9.54 -7.35 0.05
N ILE A 156 -9.14 -6.13 -0.29
CA ILE A 156 -8.13 -5.33 0.43
C ILE A 156 -8.69 -3.92 0.65
N ARG A 157 -8.56 -3.39 1.88
CA ARG A 157 -8.87 -1.99 2.20
C ARG A 157 -7.73 -1.42 3.01
N MET A 158 -7.11 -0.37 2.48
CA MET A 158 -6.01 0.34 3.12
C MET A 158 -6.34 1.82 3.19
N ALA A 159 -6.17 2.44 4.36
CA ALA A 159 -6.33 3.88 4.50
C ALA A 159 -5.36 4.45 5.52
N VAL A 160 -4.86 5.64 5.22
CA VAL A 160 -3.94 6.40 6.05
C VAL A 160 -4.48 7.80 6.29
N HIS A 161 -4.09 8.36 7.44
CA HIS A 161 -4.25 9.76 7.77
C HIS A 161 -2.94 10.28 8.35
N ALA A 162 -2.44 11.38 7.83
CA ALA A 162 -1.30 12.10 8.36
C ALA A 162 -1.65 13.58 8.50
N ASP A 163 -1.22 14.20 9.59
CA ASP A 163 -1.35 15.61 9.89
C ASP A 163 -0.07 16.12 10.59
N GLN A 164 -0.08 17.37 11.04
CA GLN A 164 1.08 17.94 11.73
C GLN A 164 1.47 17.22 13.05
N ASN A 165 0.57 16.43 13.65
CA ASN A 165 0.82 15.66 14.88
C ASN A 165 1.21 14.21 14.55
N HIS A 166 0.72 13.70 13.42
CA HIS A 166 0.92 12.33 12.94
C HIS A 166 1.57 12.39 11.57
N ASN A 167 2.87 12.68 11.55
CA ASN A 167 3.59 13.13 10.36
C ASN A 167 3.48 12.21 9.14
N TRP A 168 3.38 10.89 9.34
CA TRP A 168 3.28 9.94 8.23
C TRP A 168 2.76 8.57 8.64
N SER A 169 2.18 7.87 7.69
CA SER A 169 1.76 6.48 7.78
C SER A 169 1.96 5.80 6.43
N ASP A 170 2.41 4.55 6.44
CA ASP A 170 2.62 3.71 5.26
C ASP A 170 2.09 2.32 5.58
N VAL A 171 1.05 1.89 4.89
CA VAL A 171 0.37 0.62 5.12
C VAL A 171 0.41 -0.26 3.89
N HIS A 172 0.72 -1.53 4.10
CA HIS A 172 0.77 -2.55 3.07
C HIS A 172 -0.05 -3.77 3.49
N GLY A 173 -0.66 -4.45 2.52
CA GLY A 173 -1.33 -5.71 2.79
C GLY A 173 -1.77 -6.40 1.51
N GLY A 174 -1.87 -7.73 1.58
CA GLY A 174 -2.20 -8.52 0.40
C GLY A 174 -2.24 -10.02 0.65
N PHE A 175 -2.09 -10.74 -0.44
CA PHE A 175 -2.20 -12.19 -0.50
C PHE A 175 -1.01 -12.80 -1.22
N GLY A 176 -0.83 -14.09 -1.04
CA GLY A 176 0.19 -14.80 -1.77
C GLY A 176 -0.08 -16.30 -1.89
N VAL A 177 0.72 -16.90 -2.76
CA VAL A 177 0.80 -18.35 -2.95
C VAL A 177 2.24 -18.82 -2.82
N ALA A 178 2.43 -20.02 -2.30
CA ALA A 178 3.72 -20.67 -2.28
C ALA A 178 3.81 -21.69 -3.42
N LEU A 179 4.93 -21.68 -4.13
CA LEU A 179 5.21 -22.48 -5.30
C LEU A 179 6.52 -23.27 -5.12
N ARG A 180 6.58 -24.45 -5.70
CA ARG A 180 7.78 -25.28 -5.75
C ARG A 180 7.85 -25.99 -7.10
N THR A 181 9.04 -26.27 -7.55
CA THR A 181 9.26 -27.03 -8.79
C THR A 181 10.31 -28.12 -8.59
N ASP A 182 10.25 -29.16 -9.40
CA ASP A 182 11.24 -30.23 -9.50
C ASP A 182 12.26 -30.01 -10.63
N ARG A 183 12.08 -28.98 -11.44
CA ARG A 183 12.92 -28.64 -12.59
C ARG A 183 13.18 -27.12 -12.67
N VAL A 184 14.17 -26.73 -13.48
CA VAL A 184 14.41 -25.30 -13.79
C VAL A 184 13.31 -24.80 -14.70
N GLN A 185 12.68 -23.68 -14.36
CA GLN A 185 11.61 -23.07 -15.17
C GLN A 185 11.69 -21.56 -15.11
N ALA A 186 11.58 -20.89 -16.25
CA ALA A 186 11.30 -19.45 -16.23
C ALA A 186 9.80 -19.22 -16.02
N VAL A 187 9.47 -18.19 -15.24
CA VAL A 187 8.10 -17.89 -14.82
C VAL A 187 7.78 -16.44 -15.11
N ALA A 188 6.64 -16.21 -15.77
CA ALA A 188 6.00 -14.90 -15.88
C ALA A 188 4.74 -14.88 -15.00
N GLY A 189 4.74 -14.02 -13.98
CA GLY A 189 3.63 -13.87 -13.04
C GLY A 189 2.81 -12.62 -13.33
N ARG A 190 1.48 -12.75 -13.36
CA ARG A 190 0.54 -11.63 -13.60
C ARG A 190 -0.60 -11.64 -12.60
N SER A 191 -1.21 -10.47 -12.35
CA SER A 191 -2.42 -10.36 -11.56
C SER A 191 -3.58 -9.79 -12.36
N LEU A 192 -4.77 -10.36 -12.13
CA LEU A 192 -6.04 -9.75 -12.51
C LEU A 192 -6.64 -9.10 -11.26
N ARG A 193 -6.86 -7.79 -11.30
CA ARG A 193 -7.31 -7.00 -10.16
C ARG A 193 -8.19 -5.83 -10.55
N ARG A 194 -8.96 -5.33 -9.59
CA ARG A 194 -9.69 -4.06 -9.68
C ARG A 194 -9.31 -3.17 -8.50
N THR A 195 -9.31 -1.88 -8.71
CA THR A 195 -9.02 -0.89 -7.67
C THR A 195 -9.98 0.29 -7.75
N ASP A 196 -10.26 0.87 -6.60
CA ASP A 196 -10.89 2.18 -6.45
C ASP A 196 -10.18 2.95 -5.34
N HIS A 197 -10.10 4.27 -5.42
CA HIS A 197 -9.37 5.07 -4.45
C HIS A 197 -9.98 6.45 -4.26
N THR A 198 -9.70 7.02 -3.10
CA THR A 198 -10.06 8.39 -2.74
C THR A 198 -8.92 9.03 -1.96
N TYR A 199 -8.81 10.35 -2.03
CA TYR A 199 -7.86 11.10 -1.21
C TYR A 199 -8.31 12.53 -0.94
N PHE A 200 -7.78 13.10 0.16
CA PHE A 200 -7.74 14.52 0.46
C PHE A 200 -6.31 14.91 0.77
N VAL A 201 -5.82 15.97 0.13
CA VAL A 201 -4.47 16.49 0.35
C VAL A 201 -4.56 18.01 0.51
N HIS A 202 -3.95 18.51 1.58
CA HIS A 202 -3.76 19.95 1.80
C HIS A 202 -2.32 20.21 2.25
N GLY A 203 -1.57 20.94 1.44
CA GLY A 203 -0.25 21.43 1.79
C GLY A 203 -0.36 22.79 2.48
N GLY A 204 -0.03 22.84 3.78
CA GLY A 204 -0.09 24.09 4.55
C GLY A 204 0.70 25.22 3.91
N ALA A 205 0.24 26.45 4.09
CA ALA A 205 0.95 27.64 3.62
C ALA A 205 2.32 27.80 4.31
N LEU A 206 3.13 28.72 3.84
CA LEU A 206 4.42 29.08 4.46
C LEU A 206 5.36 27.89 4.74
N GLY A 207 5.56 27.06 3.71
CA GLY A 207 6.52 25.95 3.74
C GLY A 207 5.92 24.58 4.12
N GLY A 208 4.62 24.50 4.42
CA GLY A 208 3.95 23.24 4.64
C GLY A 208 3.81 22.42 3.36
N ASN A 209 3.79 21.10 3.49
CA ASN A 209 3.53 20.19 2.40
C ASN A 209 2.81 18.92 2.86
N ALA A 210 2.09 18.29 1.95
CA ALA A 210 1.45 17.02 2.15
C ALA A 210 1.58 16.14 0.91
N THR A 211 1.73 14.84 1.12
CA THR A 211 1.85 13.84 0.06
C THR A 211 0.93 12.67 0.35
N VAL A 212 0.20 12.20 -0.66
CA VAL A 212 -0.44 10.90 -0.67
C VAL A 212 0.00 10.11 -1.88
N GLU A 213 0.17 8.82 -1.69
CA GLU A 213 0.55 7.89 -2.75
C GLU A 213 -0.05 6.52 -2.46
N GLY A 214 -0.41 5.78 -3.51
CA GLY A 214 -0.91 4.43 -3.32
C GLY A 214 -1.04 3.66 -4.63
N GLY A 215 -1.09 2.35 -4.50
CA GLY A 215 -1.14 1.47 -5.64
C GLY A 215 -1.20 0.00 -5.29
N MET A 216 -0.92 -0.82 -6.29
CA MET A 216 -0.79 -2.27 -6.16
C MET A 216 0.66 -2.68 -6.39
N GLU A 217 1.07 -3.74 -5.73
CA GLU A 217 2.41 -4.30 -5.87
C GLU A 217 2.36 -5.82 -6.08
N MET A 218 3.37 -6.32 -6.78
CA MET A 218 3.62 -7.76 -6.93
C MET A 218 5.07 -8.06 -6.65
N THR A 219 5.33 -9.19 -5.99
CA THR A 219 6.68 -9.65 -5.71
C THR A 219 6.80 -11.15 -5.87
N ALA A 220 7.96 -11.61 -6.31
CA ALA A 220 8.37 -12.99 -6.22
C ALA A 220 9.63 -13.08 -5.35
N LEU A 221 9.63 -13.97 -4.37
CA LEU A 221 10.77 -14.22 -3.48
C LEU A 221 11.13 -15.70 -3.48
N GLU A 222 12.43 -16.00 -3.45
CA GLU A 222 13.02 -17.32 -3.31
C GLU A 222 13.53 -17.50 -1.88
N ASP A 223 12.97 -18.41 -1.11
CA ASP A 223 13.35 -18.68 0.29
C ASP A 223 13.52 -17.36 1.10
N GLY A 224 12.62 -16.39 0.93
CA GLY A 224 12.65 -15.07 1.58
C GLY A 224 13.53 -14.02 0.90
N ARG A 225 14.25 -14.32 -0.18
CA ARG A 225 15.06 -13.38 -0.95
C ARG A 225 14.26 -12.82 -2.14
N LEU A 226 14.13 -11.51 -2.27
CA LEU A 226 13.46 -10.89 -3.40
C LEU A 226 14.17 -11.21 -4.72
N VAL A 227 13.45 -11.77 -5.69
CA VAL A 227 13.95 -12.09 -7.04
C VAL A 227 13.29 -11.24 -8.13
N SER A 228 12.05 -10.80 -7.90
CA SER A 228 11.36 -9.90 -8.83
C SER A 228 10.33 -9.05 -8.09
N ALA A 229 10.14 -7.81 -8.54
CA ALA A 229 9.10 -6.92 -8.01
C ALA A 229 8.61 -5.96 -9.10
N ALA A 230 7.32 -5.63 -9.03
CA ALA A 230 6.71 -4.62 -9.86
C ALA A 230 5.60 -3.89 -9.10
N GLN A 231 5.38 -2.62 -9.43
CA GLN A 231 4.37 -1.78 -8.81
C GLN A 231 3.54 -1.08 -9.88
N ASP A 232 2.26 -0.91 -9.62
CA ASP A 232 1.34 -0.08 -10.38
C ASP A 232 0.81 1.03 -9.46
N LYS A 233 1.42 2.20 -9.57
CA LYS A 233 1.04 3.39 -8.82
C LYS A 233 -0.27 3.93 -9.36
N ARG A 234 -1.32 3.88 -8.55
CA ARG A 234 -2.68 4.33 -8.93
C ARG A 234 -2.88 5.81 -8.76
N PHE A 235 -2.27 6.40 -7.74
CA PHE A 235 -2.29 7.83 -7.49
C PHE A 235 -1.01 8.28 -6.79
N ARG A 236 -0.67 9.54 -7.03
CA ARG A 236 0.30 10.31 -6.26
C ARG A 236 -0.06 11.78 -6.35
N ARG A 237 -0.18 12.42 -5.19
CA ARG A 237 -0.35 13.87 -5.09
C ARG A 237 0.58 14.42 -4.04
N ARG A 238 1.25 15.49 -4.36
CA ARG A 238 2.04 16.28 -3.43
C ARG A 238 1.66 17.74 -3.61
N LEU A 239 1.19 18.36 -2.55
CA LEU A 239 0.76 19.74 -2.53
C LEU A 239 1.51 20.53 -1.46
N SER A 240 1.64 21.84 -1.66
CA SER A 240 2.34 22.77 -0.78
C SER A 240 1.70 24.15 -0.88
N ASN A 241 2.13 25.07 0.00
CA ASN A 241 1.79 26.49 -0.07
C ASN A 241 0.28 26.80 -0.07
N GLY A 242 -0.51 26.08 0.71
CA GLY A 242 -1.96 26.31 0.85
C GLY A 242 -2.81 25.65 -0.25
N GLU A 243 -2.18 24.92 -1.17
CA GLU A 243 -2.92 24.16 -2.18
C GLU A 243 -3.69 22.99 -1.56
N ARG A 244 -4.87 22.70 -2.09
CA ARG A 244 -5.66 21.53 -1.69
C ARG A 244 -6.28 20.82 -2.88
N GLU A 245 -6.43 19.52 -2.76
CA GLU A 245 -7.11 18.68 -3.75
C GLU A 245 -7.88 17.56 -3.05
N THR A 246 -9.08 17.29 -3.55
CA THR A 246 -9.91 16.17 -3.12
C THR A 246 -10.29 15.34 -4.33
N LEU A 247 -10.13 14.03 -4.24
CA LEU A 247 -10.67 13.06 -5.17
C LEU A 247 -11.61 12.12 -4.44
N GLY A 248 -12.86 12.06 -4.84
CA GLY A 248 -13.81 11.03 -4.40
C GLY A 248 -13.62 9.72 -5.15
N PHE A 249 -14.26 8.65 -4.69
CA PHE A 249 -14.28 7.38 -5.42
C PHE A 249 -14.83 7.56 -6.83
N GLN A 250 -14.09 7.05 -7.82
CA GLN A 250 -14.42 7.14 -9.24
C GLN A 250 -15.06 5.86 -9.79
N GLY A 251 -15.16 4.85 -8.95
CA GLY A 251 -15.61 3.51 -9.32
C GLY A 251 -14.46 2.56 -9.67
N TRP A 252 -14.78 1.29 -9.68
CA TRP A 252 -13.80 0.23 -9.86
C TRP A 252 -13.17 0.24 -11.25
N THR A 253 -11.84 0.36 -11.29
CA THR A 253 -11.07 0.27 -12.52
C THR A 253 -10.29 -1.05 -12.58
N THR A 254 -10.32 -1.70 -13.73
CA THR A 254 -9.42 -2.83 -13.99
C THR A 254 -8.04 -2.26 -14.30
N GLY A 255 -7.03 -2.64 -13.52
CA GLY A 255 -5.64 -2.28 -13.81
C GLY A 255 -5.10 -3.10 -14.97
N GLU A 256 -4.21 -2.53 -15.78
CA GLU A 256 -3.31 -3.32 -16.63
C GLU A 256 -2.51 -4.26 -15.74
N GLY A 257 -2.26 -5.50 -16.21
CA GLY A 257 -1.59 -6.50 -15.41
C GLY A 257 -0.21 -6.04 -14.96
N ILE A 258 0.08 -6.06 -13.66
CA ILE A 258 1.48 -6.01 -13.21
C ILE A 258 2.09 -7.36 -13.58
N GLU A 259 3.33 -7.34 -14.07
CA GLU A 259 4.07 -8.54 -14.42
C GLU A 259 5.38 -8.60 -13.63
N VAL A 260 5.69 -9.78 -13.11
CA VAL A 260 6.97 -10.11 -12.49
C VAL A 260 7.55 -11.36 -13.16
N ASN A 261 8.85 -11.35 -13.43
CA ASN A 261 9.53 -12.44 -14.11
C ASN A 261 10.67 -12.97 -13.24
N TRP A 262 10.77 -14.29 -13.10
CA TRP A 262 11.85 -14.93 -12.35
C TRP A 262 12.14 -16.34 -12.88
N VAL A 263 13.18 -16.95 -12.35
CA VAL A 263 13.52 -18.36 -12.65
C VAL A 263 13.33 -19.17 -11.38
N MET A 264 12.61 -20.28 -11.46
CA MET A 264 12.48 -21.26 -10.40
C MET A 264 13.52 -22.35 -10.54
N LEU A 265 14.17 -22.69 -9.42
CA LEU A 265 15.16 -23.77 -9.31
C LEU A 265 14.55 -24.92 -8.51
N PRO A 266 14.95 -26.19 -8.80
CA PRO A 266 14.48 -27.35 -8.04
C PRO A 266 14.80 -27.26 -6.55
N GLY A 267 13.85 -27.70 -5.72
CA GLY A 267 14.03 -27.79 -4.27
C GLY A 267 13.93 -26.46 -3.51
N ARG A 268 13.72 -25.34 -4.20
CA ARG A 268 13.49 -24.01 -3.59
C ARG A 268 12.01 -23.74 -3.41
N THR A 269 11.67 -22.94 -2.40
CA THR A 269 10.31 -22.43 -2.20
C THR A 269 10.24 -21.00 -2.68
N TYR A 270 9.30 -20.72 -3.55
CA TYR A 270 8.99 -19.40 -4.07
C TYR A 270 7.67 -18.90 -3.50
N THR A 271 7.64 -17.64 -3.11
CA THR A 271 6.41 -16.96 -2.75
C THR A 271 6.08 -15.93 -3.82
N PHE A 272 4.85 -15.98 -4.31
CA PHE A 272 4.34 -15.06 -5.31
C PHE A 272 3.22 -14.24 -4.66
N ASN A 273 3.44 -12.95 -4.52
CA ASN A 273 2.61 -12.04 -3.74
C ASN A 273 1.97 -10.97 -4.61
N VAL A 274 0.77 -10.56 -4.23
CA VAL A 274 0.08 -9.38 -4.74
C VAL A 274 -0.55 -8.63 -3.56
N GLY A 275 -0.42 -7.32 -3.56
CA GLY A 275 -0.95 -6.50 -2.48
C GLY A 275 -1.24 -5.07 -2.91
N ALA A 276 -1.79 -4.32 -1.97
CA ALA A 276 -1.99 -2.90 -2.05
C ALA A 276 -1.13 -2.19 -1.01
N TRP A 277 -0.80 -0.93 -1.30
CA TRP A 277 -0.13 -0.05 -0.37
C TRP A 277 -0.69 1.36 -0.47
N VAL A 278 -0.69 2.08 0.67
CA VAL A 278 -1.07 3.49 0.76
C VAL A 278 -0.09 4.20 1.71
N PHE A 279 0.45 5.29 1.24
CA PHE A 279 1.33 6.17 1.98
C PHE A 279 0.70 7.56 2.11
N GLY A 280 0.82 8.16 3.29
CA GLY A 280 0.43 9.53 3.57
C GLY A 280 1.49 10.23 4.44
N GLU A 281 1.83 11.46 4.11
CA GLU A 281 2.79 12.29 4.83
C GLU A 281 2.32 13.73 4.84
N ALA A 282 2.43 14.41 6.00
CA ALA A 282 2.05 15.79 6.15
C ALA A 282 3.01 16.54 7.09
N HIS A 283 3.51 17.67 6.62
CA HIS A 283 4.37 18.57 7.39
C HIS A 283 3.75 19.97 7.42
N GLY A 284 3.33 20.43 8.58
CA GLY A 284 2.78 21.77 8.76
C GLY A 284 3.78 22.87 8.35
N GLY A 285 3.26 23.95 7.80
CA GLY A 285 4.00 25.18 7.57
C GLY A 285 4.03 26.06 8.82
N VAL A 286 4.59 27.27 8.70
CA VAL A 286 4.58 28.23 9.81
C VAL A 286 3.16 28.72 10.04
N GLY A 287 2.57 28.37 11.19
CA GLY A 287 1.20 28.76 11.57
C GLY A 287 0.08 28.08 10.75
N THR A 288 0.39 27.07 9.94
CA THR A 288 -0.58 26.38 9.09
C THR A 288 -0.47 24.86 9.17
N ALA A 289 -1.63 24.18 9.09
CA ALA A 289 -1.70 22.73 9.08
C ALA A 289 -1.51 22.16 7.67
N SER A 290 -0.94 20.96 7.60
CA SER A 290 -0.97 20.12 6.39
C SER A 290 -1.71 18.83 6.70
N ILE A 291 -2.40 18.28 5.72
CA ILE A 291 -3.19 17.05 5.86
C ILE A 291 -3.01 16.17 4.65
N ALA A 292 -2.78 14.89 4.89
CA ALA A 292 -2.72 13.85 3.87
C ALA A 292 -3.62 12.68 4.28
N GLN A 293 -4.71 12.47 3.56
CA GLN A 293 -5.62 11.36 3.80
C GLN A 293 -5.85 10.61 2.50
N ALA A 294 -5.75 9.29 2.53
CA ALA A 294 -6.00 8.48 1.35
C ALA A 294 -6.55 7.09 1.72
N GLN A 295 -7.39 6.56 0.85
CA GLN A 295 -7.85 5.17 0.89
C GLN A 295 -7.70 4.52 -0.47
N LEU A 296 -7.30 3.26 -0.48
CA LEU A 296 -7.33 2.38 -1.63
C LEU A 296 -8.09 1.11 -1.28
N ASN A 297 -9.04 0.76 -2.14
CA ASN A 297 -9.73 -0.51 -2.13
C ASN A 297 -9.20 -1.34 -3.29
N GLY A 298 -8.84 -2.59 -3.03
CA GLY A 298 -8.34 -3.53 -4.01
C GLY A 298 -9.15 -4.82 -3.99
N LEU A 299 -9.44 -5.37 -5.16
CA LEU A 299 -9.97 -6.72 -5.32
C LEU A 299 -9.03 -7.52 -6.20
N VAL A 300 -8.33 -8.48 -5.60
CA VAL A 300 -7.47 -9.41 -6.32
C VAL A 300 -8.30 -10.61 -6.75
N ILE A 301 -8.50 -10.74 -8.05
CA ILE A 301 -9.35 -11.77 -8.65
C ILE A 301 -8.55 -13.04 -8.90
N ALA A 302 -7.35 -12.90 -9.48
CA ALA A 302 -6.48 -14.01 -9.80
C ALA A 302 -5.00 -13.60 -9.87
N LEU A 303 -4.13 -14.56 -9.58
CA LEU A 303 -2.72 -14.58 -9.96
C LEU A 303 -2.51 -15.67 -11.00
N THR A 304 -1.75 -15.38 -12.04
CA THR A 304 -1.38 -16.36 -13.05
C THR A 304 0.13 -16.52 -13.09
N ALA A 305 0.62 -17.74 -13.00
CA ALA A 305 2.02 -18.07 -13.26
C ALA A 305 2.10 -18.86 -14.56
N GLN A 306 2.84 -18.35 -15.52
CA GLN A 306 3.10 -18.98 -16.81
C GLN A 306 4.53 -19.52 -16.81
N PHE A 307 4.70 -20.77 -17.18
CA PHE A 307 5.97 -21.49 -17.11
C PHE A 307 6.49 -21.77 -18.51
N THR A 308 7.80 -21.55 -18.70
CA THR A 308 8.55 -21.99 -19.90
C THR A 308 9.55 -23.06 -19.51
N ASP A 309 9.80 -23.99 -20.40
CA ASP A 309 10.89 -24.95 -20.24
C ASP A 309 12.25 -24.28 -20.43
#